data_3ca716dd9a197da49689428611ad00ef
#
_entry.id   3ca716dd9a197da49689428611ad00ef
#
_cell.length_a   1.000
_cell.length_b   1.000
_cell.length_c   1.000
_cell.angle_alpha   90.00
_cell.angle_beta   90.00
_cell.angle_gamma   90.00
#
_symmetry.space_group_name_H-M   'P 1'
#
loop_
_entity.id
_entity.type
_entity.pdbx_description
1 polymer ?
#
loop_
_entity_poly.entity_id
_entity_poly.type
_entity_poly.pdbx_seq_one_letter_code
_entity_poly.pdbx_strand_id
1 'polypeptide(L)'
;ESKDTKLDDITKIIKTAKGIGPLPEKNSNNNLSYFLNILDGLQECSGRIIIMTTNKPDYLDKALVRPGRIDIKIEFTKVTIKGVYEMLKLYWKEEFTLDMSDIKDEVNQKYTAAEIISICRSVRNFEDIIELFI
;
A
#
# COMPACT_ATOMS: atom_id res chain seq x y z
N GLU A 1 18.26 -10.43 17.23
CA GLU A 1 18.00 -9.08 16.60
C GLU A 1 16.79 -9.06 15.65
N SER A 2 16.35 -10.19 15.07
CA SER A 2 15.28 -10.18 14.05
C SER A 2 13.83 -10.28 14.58
N LYS A 3 13.63 -10.57 15.86
CA LYS A 3 12.28 -10.72 16.45
C LYS A 3 11.69 -9.40 16.97
N ASP A 4 12.53 -8.51 17.44
CA ASP A 4 12.06 -7.23 18.02
C ASP A 4 11.54 -6.25 16.96
N THR A 5 12.14 -6.27 15.76
CA THR A 5 11.69 -5.41 14.63
C THR A 5 10.27 -5.72 14.16
N LYS A 6 9.84 -6.99 14.22
CA LYS A 6 8.49 -7.42 13.82
C LYS A 6 7.39 -6.87 14.73
N LEU A 7 7.71 -6.65 15.98
CA LEU A 7 6.75 -6.26 16.99
C LEU A 7 6.50 -4.75 17.00
N ASP A 8 7.54 -3.97 16.72
CA ASP A 8 7.44 -2.51 16.65
C ASP A 8 6.54 -2.06 15.50
N ASP A 9 6.56 -2.79 14.37
CA ASP A 9 5.70 -2.49 13.22
C ASP A 9 4.22 -2.80 13.54
N ILE A 10 3.92 -3.92 14.20
CA ILE A 10 2.56 -4.28 14.63
C ILE A 10 2.05 -3.26 15.67
N THR A 11 2.90 -2.84 16.60
CA THR A 11 2.54 -1.87 17.64
C THR A 11 2.20 -0.49 17.06
N LYS A 12 2.87 -0.08 15.98
CA LYS A 12 2.55 1.16 15.25
C LYS A 12 1.17 1.08 14.58
N ILE A 13 0.84 -0.05 13.96
CA ILE A 13 -0.46 -0.29 13.30
C ILE A 13 -1.59 -0.18 14.34
N ILE A 14 -1.42 -0.79 15.50
CA ILE A 14 -2.44 -0.80 16.57
C ILE A 14 -2.66 0.59 17.16
N LYS A 15 -1.62 1.42 17.33
CA LYS A 15 -1.75 2.79 17.85
C LYS A 15 -2.54 3.73 16.95
N THR A 16 -2.62 3.41 15.66
CA THR A 16 -3.31 4.26 14.66
C THR A 16 -4.81 3.90 14.53
N ALA A 17 -5.24 2.75 15.04
CA ALA A 17 -6.62 2.30 14.96
C ALA A 17 -7.47 2.91 16.08
N LYS A 18 -8.31 3.91 15.75
CA LYS A 18 -9.30 4.48 16.69
C LYS A 18 -10.30 3.40 17.12
N GLY A 19 -10.46 3.21 18.43
CA GLY A 19 -11.45 2.30 19.01
C GLY A 19 -10.89 1.03 19.62
N ILE A 20 -9.56 0.86 19.62
CA ILE A 20 -8.90 -0.23 20.33
C ILE A 20 -8.50 0.29 21.72
N GLY A 21 -8.93 -0.42 22.79
CA GLY A 21 -8.59 -0.11 24.16
C GLY A 21 -7.06 -0.11 24.43
N PRO A 22 -6.62 0.28 25.64
CA PRO A 22 -5.20 0.38 25.96
C PRO A 22 -4.48 -0.95 25.71
N LEU A 23 -3.33 -0.86 25.02
CA LEU A 23 -2.49 -2.02 24.74
C LEU A 23 -1.92 -2.60 26.05
N PRO A 24 -1.89 -3.93 26.22
CA PRO A 24 -1.20 -4.54 27.33
C PRO A 24 0.30 -4.22 27.32
N GLU A 25 0.88 -4.01 28.49
CA GLU A 25 2.29 -3.67 28.65
C GLU A 25 3.22 -4.75 28.08
N LYS A 26 4.33 -4.29 27.55
CA LYS A 26 5.52 -4.93 26.95
C LYS A 26 5.78 -6.43 27.22
N ASN A 27 4.98 -7.33 26.63
CA ASN A 27 5.40 -8.71 26.39
C ASN A 27 5.04 -9.05 24.94
N SER A 28 6.05 -9.29 24.13
CA SER A 28 5.94 -9.44 22.67
C SER A 28 4.95 -10.51 22.19
N ASN A 29 4.82 -11.60 22.92
CA ASN A 29 3.91 -12.70 22.58
C ASN A 29 2.44 -12.34 22.88
N ASN A 30 2.18 -11.47 23.85
CA ASN A 30 0.82 -11.06 24.23
C ASN A 30 0.20 -10.12 23.19
N ASN A 31 1.02 -9.32 22.51
CA ASN A 31 0.52 -8.33 21.55
C ASN A 31 -0.04 -9.00 20.28
N LEU A 32 0.62 -10.03 19.77
CA LEU A 32 0.12 -10.78 18.61
C LEU A 32 -1.19 -11.49 18.95
N SER A 33 -1.25 -12.20 20.08
CA SER A 33 -2.46 -12.89 20.53
C SER A 33 -3.62 -11.92 20.76
N TYR A 34 -3.35 -10.75 21.34
CA TYR A 34 -4.35 -9.70 21.52
C TYR A 34 -4.87 -9.20 20.18
N PHE A 35 -3.98 -8.96 19.21
CA PHE A 35 -4.36 -8.51 17.86
C PHE A 35 -5.17 -9.57 17.11
N LEU A 36 -4.79 -10.84 17.21
CA LEU A 36 -5.53 -11.95 16.63
C LEU A 36 -6.94 -12.06 17.21
N ASN A 37 -7.10 -11.86 18.52
CA ASN A 37 -8.41 -11.87 19.20
C ASN A 37 -9.31 -10.71 18.72
N ILE A 38 -8.72 -9.53 18.42
CA ILE A 38 -9.47 -8.42 17.83
C ILE A 38 -9.95 -8.75 16.42
N LEU A 39 -9.10 -9.42 15.62
CA LEU A 39 -9.44 -9.83 14.26
C LEU A 39 -10.51 -10.94 14.26
N ASP A 40 -10.43 -11.88 15.18
CA ASP A 40 -11.38 -13.00 15.31
C ASP A 40 -12.77 -12.57 15.82
N GLY A 41 -12.96 -11.30 16.12
CA GLY A 41 -14.29 -10.77 16.42
C GLY A 41 -14.82 -11.05 17.81
N LEU A 42 -13.96 -11.30 18.82
CA LEU A 42 -14.38 -11.35 20.24
C LEU A 42 -15.10 -10.09 20.71
N GLN A 43 -14.94 -8.98 20.00
CA GLN A 43 -15.79 -7.81 20.04
C GLN A 43 -16.45 -7.65 18.68
N GLU A 44 -17.72 -8.04 18.58
CA GLU A 44 -18.53 -7.84 17.38
C GLU A 44 -18.57 -6.34 17.02
N CYS A 45 -17.78 -5.95 16.04
CA CYS A 45 -17.81 -4.63 15.45
C CYS A 45 -18.33 -4.74 14.02
N SER A 46 -19.63 -4.83 13.90
CA SER A 46 -20.32 -4.83 12.61
C SER A 46 -19.93 -3.60 11.78
N GLY A 47 -19.58 -3.81 10.50
CA GLY A 47 -19.16 -2.73 9.60
C GLY A 47 -17.71 -2.28 9.74
N ARG A 48 -16.84 -2.98 10.47
CA ARG A 48 -15.41 -2.67 10.56
C ARG A 48 -14.71 -3.03 9.26
N ILE A 49 -13.93 -2.10 8.72
CA ILE A 49 -12.98 -2.32 7.64
C ILE A 49 -11.58 -2.19 8.22
N ILE A 50 -10.75 -3.22 8.05
CA ILE A 50 -9.35 -3.23 8.49
C ILE A 50 -8.46 -3.19 7.25
N ILE A 51 -7.58 -2.19 7.18
CA ILE A 51 -6.58 -2.05 6.12
C ILE A 51 -5.21 -2.15 6.77
N MET A 52 -4.41 -3.10 6.29
CA MET A 52 -3.03 -3.32 6.73
C MET A 52 -2.09 -3.11 5.54
N THR A 53 -1.02 -2.37 5.73
CA THR A 53 0.03 -2.18 4.72
C THR A 53 1.37 -2.67 5.26
N THR A 54 2.16 -3.29 4.41
CA THR A 54 3.52 -3.76 4.75
C THR A 54 4.40 -3.79 3.51
N ASN A 55 5.69 -3.49 3.68
CA ASN A 55 6.71 -3.71 2.66
C ASN A 55 7.37 -5.09 2.77
N LYS A 56 6.96 -5.89 3.78
CA LYS A 56 7.56 -7.20 4.07
C LYS A 56 6.47 -8.23 4.34
N PRO A 57 5.68 -8.64 3.33
CA PRO A 57 4.57 -9.57 3.52
C PRO A 57 5.03 -10.94 4.07
N ASP A 58 6.22 -11.39 3.67
CA ASP A 58 6.79 -12.69 4.10
C ASP A 58 7.13 -12.73 5.60
N TYR A 59 7.25 -11.56 6.23
CA TYR A 59 7.52 -11.46 7.67
C TYR A 59 6.24 -11.44 8.52
N LEU A 60 5.06 -11.33 7.90
CA LEU A 60 3.82 -11.42 8.64
C LEU A 60 3.61 -12.84 9.18
N ASP A 61 3.09 -12.93 10.41
CA ASP A 61 2.69 -14.20 10.96
C ASP A 61 1.57 -14.81 10.11
N LYS A 62 1.70 -16.10 9.78
CA LYS A 62 0.72 -16.84 8.97
C LYS A 62 -0.68 -16.81 9.57
N ALA A 63 -0.78 -16.67 10.89
CA ALA A 63 -2.06 -16.54 11.57
C ALA A 63 -2.80 -15.24 11.21
N LEU A 64 -2.09 -14.16 10.89
CA LEU A 64 -2.68 -12.88 10.45
C LEU A 64 -3.29 -12.97 9.06
N VAL A 65 -2.65 -13.73 8.16
CA VAL A 65 -3.00 -13.76 6.72
C VAL A 65 -3.98 -14.87 6.35
N ARG A 66 -4.66 -15.45 7.32
CA ARG A 66 -5.70 -16.49 7.09
C ARG A 66 -6.99 -15.86 6.57
N PRO A 67 -7.76 -16.58 5.71
CA PRO A 67 -9.13 -16.21 5.39
C PRO A 67 -9.97 -15.97 6.65
N GLY A 68 -10.86 -14.98 6.59
CA GLY A 68 -11.64 -14.53 7.76
C GLY A 68 -10.93 -13.48 8.63
N ARG A 69 -9.64 -13.17 8.35
CA ARG A 69 -8.88 -12.08 9.00
C ARG A 69 -8.38 -11.07 7.98
N ILE A 70 -7.66 -11.54 6.96
CA ILE A 70 -7.25 -10.74 5.79
C ILE A 70 -7.76 -11.48 4.55
N ASP A 71 -8.89 -11.04 4.04
CA ASP A 71 -9.56 -11.70 2.92
C ASP A 71 -9.02 -11.22 1.57
N ILE A 72 -8.59 -9.96 1.49
CA ILE A 72 -8.09 -9.34 0.26
C ILE A 72 -6.63 -8.98 0.45
N LYS A 73 -5.78 -9.47 -0.45
CA LYS A 73 -4.35 -9.15 -0.50
C LYS A 73 -4.07 -8.50 -1.84
N ILE A 74 -3.52 -7.28 -1.78
CA ILE A 74 -3.18 -6.51 -2.97
C ILE A 74 -1.68 -6.21 -2.92
N GLU A 75 -0.97 -6.63 -3.96
CA GLU A 75 0.43 -6.28 -4.14
C GLU A 75 0.52 -5.04 -5.03
N PHE A 76 1.19 -4.00 -4.55
CA PHE A 76 1.50 -2.81 -5.34
C PHE A 76 2.86 -2.99 -6.01
N THR A 77 2.82 -3.36 -7.28
CA THR A 77 4.00 -3.53 -8.13
C THR A 77 4.31 -2.25 -8.92
N LYS A 78 5.33 -2.31 -9.76
CA LYS A 78 5.60 -1.27 -10.77
C LYS A 78 4.43 -1.19 -11.77
N VAL A 79 4.20 0.01 -12.28
CA VAL A 79 3.03 0.35 -13.09
C VAL A 79 3.21 -0.16 -14.53
N THR A 80 2.15 -0.72 -15.10
CA THR A 80 2.11 -1.10 -16.52
C THR A 80 1.93 0.12 -17.41
N ILE A 81 2.19 0.01 -18.73
CA ILE A 81 1.94 1.08 -19.71
C ILE A 81 0.53 1.66 -19.55
N LYS A 82 -0.47 0.80 -19.44
CA LYS A 82 -1.86 1.23 -19.23
C LYS A 82 -2.00 2.06 -17.94
N GLY A 83 -1.36 1.63 -16.87
CA GLY A 83 -1.39 2.35 -15.60
C GLY A 83 -0.69 3.72 -15.71
N VAL A 84 0.45 3.80 -16.41
CA VAL A 84 1.14 5.06 -16.67
C VAL A 84 0.22 6.00 -17.45
N TYR A 85 -0.38 5.53 -18.54
CA TYR A 85 -1.33 6.29 -19.35
C TYR A 85 -2.48 6.87 -18.50
N GLU A 86 -3.15 6.05 -17.71
CA GLU A 86 -4.25 6.48 -16.85
C GLU A 86 -3.81 7.49 -15.79
N MET A 87 -2.62 7.30 -15.22
CA MET A 87 -2.07 8.24 -14.23
C MET A 87 -1.72 9.59 -14.84
N LEU A 88 -1.08 9.61 -16.01
CA LEU A 88 -0.76 10.85 -16.72
C LEU A 88 -2.04 11.60 -17.14
N LYS A 89 -3.01 10.88 -17.68
CA LYS A 89 -4.32 11.41 -18.04
C LYS A 89 -5.05 12.01 -16.84
N LEU A 90 -5.02 11.34 -15.70
CA LEU A 90 -5.66 11.84 -14.47
C LEU A 90 -4.96 13.10 -13.94
N TYR A 91 -3.63 13.17 -14.05
CA TYR A 91 -2.83 14.27 -13.52
C TYR A 91 -2.94 15.52 -14.40
N TRP A 92 -2.79 15.38 -15.72
CA TRP A 92 -2.73 16.48 -16.70
C TRP A 92 -4.10 16.86 -17.29
N LYS A 93 -5.10 16.00 -17.13
CA LYS A 93 -6.50 16.25 -17.55
C LYS A 93 -6.62 16.79 -18.99
N GLU A 94 -6.97 18.08 -19.13
CA GLU A 94 -7.22 18.73 -20.42
C GLU A 94 -5.95 18.95 -21.26
N GLU A 95 -4.78 19.01 -20.62
CA GLU A 95 -3.49 19.12 -21.32
C GLU A 95 -3.01 17.78 -21.88
N PHE A 96 -3.62 16.67 -21.46
CA PHE A 96 -3.25 15.33 -21.89
C PHE A 96 -3.80 15.04 -23.30
N THR A 97 -2.89 14.94 -24.28
CA THR A 97 -3.23 14.76 -25.71
C THR A 97 -2.70 13.46 -26.32
N LEU A 98 -2.11 12.58 -25.50
CA LEU A 98 -1.47 11.36 -25.97
C LEU A 98 -2.44 10.20 -26.09
N ASP A 99 -2.12 9.28 -27.01
CA ASP A 99 -2.69 7.94 -27.06
C ASP A 99 -1.82 6.93 -26.30
N MET A 100 -2.40 5.82 -25.92
CA MET A 100 -1.66 4.79 -25.16
C MET A 100 -0.51 4.20 -26.00
N SER A 101 -0.64 4.19 -27.33
CA SER A 101 0.38 3.74 -28.26
C SER A 101 1.62 4.64 -28.34
N ASP A 102 1.51 5.87 -27.84
CA ASP A 102 2.63 6.82 -27.87
C ASP A 102 3.63 6.55 -26.75
N ILE A 103 3.22 5.82 -25.69
CA ILE A 103 4.08 5.51 -24.57
C ILE A 103 5.08 4.41 -24.94
N LYS A 104 6.37 4.67 -24.74
CA LYS A 104 7.44 3.70 -24.99
C LYS A 104 7.26 2.40 -24.23
N ASP A 105 7.50 1.28 -24.89
CA ASP A 105 7.47 -0.05 -24.26
C ASP A 105 8.44 -0.18 -23.08
N GLU A 106 9.55 0.55 -23.12
CA GLU A 106 10.56 0.60 -22.05
C GLU A 106 10.03 1.13 -20.71
N VAL A 107 8.89 1.82 -20.73
CA VAL A 107 8.22 2.36 -19.55
C VAL A 107 7.47 1.27 -18.79
N ASN A 108 7.14 0.15 -19.47
CA ASN A 108 6.38 -0.94 -18.88
C ASN A 108 7.09 -1.53 -17.66
N GLN A 109 6.42 -1.49 -16.52
CA GLN A 109 6.96 -1.97 -15.23
C GLN A 109 8.33 -1.37 -14.84
N LYS A 110 8.61 -0.16 -15.30
CA LYS A 110 9.85 0.57 -14.95
C LYS A 110 9.68 1.38 -13.67
N TYR A 111 8.57 2.07 -13.52
CA TYR A 111 8.31 3.01 -12.44
C TYR A 111 7.22 2.51 -11.48
N THR A 112 7.33 2.91 -10.22
CA THR A 112 6.23 2.82 -9.25
C THR A 112 5.25 4.00 -9.46
N ALA A 113 4.04 3.88 -8.93
CA ALA A 113 3.07 4.98 -8.98
C ALA A 113 3.60 6.25 -8.29
N ALA A 114 4.34 6.11 -7.19
CA ALA A 114 4.94 7.23 -6.47
C ALA A 114 6.01 7.96 -7.31
N GLU A 115 6.85 7.22 -8.05
CA GLU A 115 7.85 7.79 -8.95
C GLU A 115 7.20 8.55 -10.10
N ILE A 116 6.13 8.03 -10.71
CA ILE A 116 5.39 8.73 -11.77
C ILE A 116 4.82 10.05 -11.25
N ILE A 117 4.17 10.04 -10.09
CA ILE A 117 3.64 11.27 -9.46
C ILE A 117 4.76 12.25 -9.13
N SER A 118 5.91 11.77 -8.67
CA SER A 118 7.08 12.61 -8.40
C SER A 118 7.61 13.27 -9.66
N ILE A 119 7.70 12.53 -10.77
CA ILE A 119 8.09 13.05 -12.08
C ILE A 119 7.10 14.13 -12.53
N CYS A 120 5.79 13.84 -12.51
CA CYS A 120 4.76 14.81 -12.87
C CYS A 120 4.84 16.11 -12.05
N ARG A 121 5.23 16.05 -10.79
CA ARG A 121 5.42 17.22 -9.92
C ARG A 121 6.71 17.99 -10.19
N SER A 122 7.73 17.35 -10.74
CA SER A 122 9.04 17.96 -10.99
C SER A 122 9.08 18.77 -12.30
N VAL A 123 8.17 18.50 -13.22
CA VAL A 123 8.07 19.19 -14.51
C VAL A 123 7.02 20.31 -14.43
N ARG A 124 7.19 21.33 -15.28
CA ARG A 124 6.29 22.50 -15.29
C ARG A 124 5.18 22.36 -16.33
N ASN A 125 5.49 21.74 -17.46
CA ASN A 125 4.61 21.63 -18.61
C ASN A 125 4.44 20.16 -19.01
N PHE A 126 3.35 19.87 -19.72
CA PHE A 126 3.09 18.53 -20.22
C PHE A 126 4.11 18.09 -21.28
N GLU A 127 4.64 19.02 -22.07
CA GLU A 127 5.66 18.74 -23.08
C GLU A 127 6.93 18.13 -22.49
N ASP A 128 7.33 18.55 -21.28
CA ASP A 128 8.51 17.99 -20.58
C ASP A 128 8.31 16.50 -20.22
N ILE A 129 7.05 16.06 -20.05
CA ILE A 129 6.69 14.66 -19.79
C ILE A 129 6.86 13.82 -21.06
N ILE A 130 6.55 14.38 -22.23
CA ILE A 130 6.63 13.68 -23.51
C ILE A 130 8.04 13.12 -23.72
N GLU A 131 9.08 13.90 -23.46
CA GLU A 131 10.48 13.45 -23.62
C GLU A 131 10.83 12.24 -22.73
N LEU A 132 10.18 12.10 -21.57
CA LEU A 132 10.49 11.07 -20.60
C LEU A 132 9.77 9.74 -20.86
N PHE A 133 8.55 9.80 -21.41
CA PHE A 133 7.67 8.63 -21.53
C PHE A 133 7.36 8.24 -22.98
N ILE A 134 7.68 9.10 -23.94
CA ILE A 134 7.49 8.95 -25.38
C ILE A 134 8.82 9.01 -26.11
#